data_1217d7a9eeb3b3ebfe0ff97e81d137da
#
_entry.id   1217d7a9eeb3b3ebfe0ff97e81d137da
#
_cell.length_a   1.000
_cell.length_b   1.000
_cell.length_c   1.000
_cell.angle_alpha   90.00
_cell.angle_beta   90.00
_cell.angle_gamma   90.00
#
_symmetry.space_group_name_H-M   'P 1'
#
loop_
_entity.id
_entity.type
_entity.pdbx_description
1 polymer ?
#
loop_
_entity_poly.entity_id
_entity_poly.type
_entity_poly.pdbx_seq_one_letter_code
_entity_poly.pdbx_strand_id
1 'polypeptide(L)'
;LERSWTVFPSAKWGYGGATTQALLFDLHQVWKEQGFHGSRIYFGTLRKLYQLQHPGKNPAPLDYARLRRDLDILCGYEFDCENAFWDPVSRSYGNMRAWHLFTGWYEARRSRTGALQEELPFGFIEVSDTFAKVAQERGFFVTGFDSAFFHSLRPVEQRLALYLSKMFASQQVHRRYEDDIYGALPIEGEAANKRRQTLREAAEGLRQKGYPNLARFELEKSRKTGRWVATFHRARQVEQEAPVRAPSLDRIPGEMRALVEDVVALTRDPGSIPMWVRAIRGLGEEAMRFALADLRAEQLQRGAGGTGGAIKNPGAWLTTKLMAMAKDRGIQITRHPGETRRP
;
A
#
# COMPACT_ATOMS: atom_id res chain seq x y z
N LEU A 1 5.77 29.29 -0.40
CA LEU A 1 4.78 29.05 -1.46
C LEU A 1 3.65 28.22 -0.92
N GLU A 2 2.42 28.73 -1.04
CA GLU A 2 1.21 27.99 -0.69
C GLU A 2 1.06 26.80 -1.64
N ARG A 3 0.59 25.67 -1.11
CA ARG A 3 0.35 24.44 -1.89
C ARG A 3 -1.15 24.19 -1.90
N SER A 4 -1.73 24.12 -3.08
CA SER A 4 -3.15 23.86 -3.23
C SER A 4 -3.46 22.74 -4.20
N TRP A 5 -4.57 22.07 -3.95
CA TRP A 5 -5.17 21.09 -4.84
C TRP A 5 -6.64 21.48 -5.04
N THR A 6 -7.02 21.60 -6.28
CA THR A 6 -8.42 21.79 -6.65
C THR A 6 -8.90 20.55 -7.38
N VAL A 7 -10.04 20.02 -6.96
CA VAL A 7 -10.67 18.86 -7.58
C VAL A 7 -11.96 19.33 -8.25
N PHE A 8 -12.05 19.14 -9.56
CA PHE A 8 -13.25 19.38 -10.33
C PHE A 8 -14.06 18.08 -10.42
N PRO A 9 -15.38 18.16 -10.16
CA PRO A 9 -16.21 16.97 -10.18
C PRO A 9 -16.44 16.49 -11.61
N SER A 10 -16.86 15.23 -11.73
CA SER A 10 -17.34 14.69 -13.00
C SER A 10 -18.49 15.55 -13.57
N ALA A 11 -18.34 16.00 -14.80
CA ALA A 11 -19.35 16.85 -15.45
C ALA A 11 -20.73 16.18 -15.52
N LYS A 12 -20.77 14.86 -15.64
CA LYS A 12 -22.02 14.09 -15.72
C LYS A 12 -22.63 13.76 -14.36
N TRP A 13 -21.80 13.46 -13.36
CA TRP A 13 -22.26 12.85 -12.11
C TRP A 13 -22.01 13.71 -10.87
N GLY A 14 -21.27 14.81 -11.00
CA GLY A 14 -20.86 15.62 -9.88
C GLY A 14 -19.81 14.95 -8.99
N TYR A 15 -19.78 15.31 -7.72
CA TYR A 15 -18.91 14.68 -6.74
C TYR A 15 -19.39 13.28 -6.35
N GLY A 16 -18.45 12.37 -6.14
CA GLY A 16 -18.72 11.06 -5.59
C GLY A 16 -18.98 11.10 -4.07
N GLY A 17 -19.73 10.13 -3.60
CA GLY A 17 -20.00 9.93 -2.19
C GLY A 17 -19.00 9.01 -1.50
N ALA A 18 -19.39 8.54 -0.32
CA ALA A 18 -18.59 7.58 0.47
C ALA A 18 -18.28 6.29 -0.28
N THR A 19 -19.20 5.81 -1.11
CA THR A 19 -18.99 4.58 -1.94
C THR A 19 -17.91 4.80 -2.98
N THR A 20 -17.87 5.95 -3.63
CA THR A 20 -16.82 6.32 -4.60
C THR A 20 -15.44 6.41 -3.90
N GLN A 21 -15.40 6.97 -2.70
CA GLN A 21 -14.16 7.04 -1.91
C GLN A 21 -13.69 5.65 -1.49
N ALA A 22 -14.59 4.80 -1.05
CA ALA A 22 -14.28 3.40 -0.72
C ALA A 22 -13.75 2.64 -1.93
N LEU A 23 -14.38 2.81 -3.10
CA LEU A 23 -13.93 2.23 -4.35
C LEU A 23 -12.53 2.70 -4.76
N LEU A 24 -12.22 3.99 -4.61
CA LEU A 24 -10.88 4.51 -4.87
C LEU A 24 -9.84 3.83 -3.97
N PHE A 25 -10.17 3.63 -2.69
CA PHE A 25 -9.32 2.92 -1.76
C PHE A 25 -9.09 1.46 -2.19
N ASP A 26 -10.15 0.73 -2.58
CA ASP A 26 -10.06 -0.65 -3.02
C ASP A 26 -9.21 -0.81 -4.28
N LEU A 27 -9.43 0.05 -5.28
CA LEU A 27 -8.62 0.07 -6.50
C LEU A 27 -7.15 0.31 -6.19
N HIS A 28 -6.86 1.19 -5.24
CA HIS A 28 -5.50 1.42 -4.80
C HIS A 28 -4.89 0.17 -4.10
N GLN A 29 -5.66 -0.54 -3.27
CA GLN A 29 -5.19 -1.80 -2.65
C GLN A 29 -4.94 -2.89 -3.70
N VAL A 30 -5.85 -3.04 -4.66
CA VAL A 30 -5.66 -3.97 -5.79
C VAL A 30 -4.39 -3.62 -6.58
N TRP A 31 -4.15 -2.35 -6.85
CA TRP A 31 -2.94 -1.92 -7.56
C TRP A 31 -1.66 -2.17 -6.76
N LYS A 32 -1.72 -1.98 -5.43
CA LYS A 32 -0.63 -2.31 -4.52
C LYS A 32 -0.30 -3.81 -4.54
N GLU A 33 -1.32 -4.68 -4.53
CA GLU A 33 -1.16 -6.14 -4.63
C GLU A 33 -0.54 -6.55 -5.97
N GLN A 34 -0.81 -5.79 -7.04
CA GLN A 34 -0.19 -5.93 -8.35
C GLN A 34 1.21 -5.29 -8.43
N GLY A 35 1.77 -4.80 -7.30
CA GLY A 35 3.11 -4.21 -7.22
C GLY A 35 3.24 -2.85 -7.89
N PHE A 36 2.14 -2.15 -8.16
CA PHE A 36 2.07 -0.88 -8.90
C PHE A 36 2.63 -0.96 -10.32
N HIS A 37 2.62 -2.15 -10.92
CA HIS A 37 3.12 -2.34 -12.28
C HIS A 37 2.13 -1.85 -13.33
N GLY A 38 2.65 -1.12 -14.32
CA GLY A 38 1.89 -0.61 -15.45
C GLY A 38 0.86 0.47 -15.08
N SER A 39 0.08 0.86 -16.07
CA SER A 39 -0.99 1.88 -15.96
C SER A 39 -2.39 1.26 -15.83
N ARG A 40 -2.54 -0.05 -15.63
CA ARG A 40 -3.83 -0.72 -15.53
C ARG A 40 -3.97 -1.46 -14.21
N ILE A 41 -5.08 -1.18 -13.53
CA ILE A 41 -5.47 -1.89 -12.31
C ILE A 41 -6.51 -2.93 -12.71
N TYR A 42 -6.13 -4.20 -12.70
CA TYR A 42 -7.00 -5.31 -13.05
C TYR A 42 -7.82 -5.74 -11.83
N PHE A 43 -9.10 -5.42 -11.81
CA PHE A 43 -10.00 -5.81 -10.72
C PHE A 43 -10.79 -7.10 -11.00
N GLY A 44 -10.63 -7.70 -12.19
CA GLY A 44 -11.33 -8.90 -12.60
C GLY A 44 -12.75 -8.63 -13.05
N THR A 45 -13.74 -8.88 -12.21
CA THR A 45 -15.15 -8.63 -12.52
C THR A 45 -15.74 -7.61 -11.58
N LEU A 46 -16.81 -6.93 -11.99
CA LEU A 46 -17.55 -6.04 -11.07
C LEU A 46 -18.06 -6.76 -9.82
N ARG A 47 -18.37 -8.06 -9.92
CA ARG A 47 -18.73 -8.89 -8.76
C ARG A 47 -17.56 -8.98 -7.77
N LYS A 48 -16.33 -9.23 -8.24
CA LYS A 48 -15.15 -9.26 -7.38
C LYS A 48 -14.90 -7.91 -6.75
N LEU A 49 -15.01 -6.84 -7.53
CA LEU A 49 -14.86 -5.47 -7.04
C LEU A 49 -15.90 -5.13 -5.95
N TYR A 50 -17.16 -5.51 -6.14
CA TYR A 50 -18.20 -5.39 -5.11
C TYR A 50 -17.87 -6.19 -3.84
N GLN A 51 -17.33 -7.39 -4.00
CA GLN A 51 -17.01 -8.27 -2.87
C GLN A 51 -15.83 -7.77 -2.03
N LEU A 52 -14.96 -6.89 -2.55
CA LEU A 52 -13.95 -6.21 -1.74
C LEU A 52 -14.61 -5.32 -0.67
N GLN A 53 -15.68 -4.62 -1.04
CA GLN A 53 -16.45 -3.74 -0.12
C GLN A 53 -17.44 -4.53 0.74
N HIS A 54 -17.93 -5.63 0.24
CA HIS A 54 -19.00 -6.44 0.85
C HIS A 54 -18.64 -7.93 0.84
N PRO A 55 -17.69 -8.36 1.68
CA PRO A 55 -17.25 -9.77 1.72
C PRO A 55 -18.42 -10.73 1.90
N GLY A 56 -18.46 -11.79 1.06
CA GLY A 56 -19.48 -12.83 1.13
C GLY A 56 -20.84 -12.46 0.56
N LYS A 57 -21.07 -11.21 0.12
CA LYS A 57 -22.34 -10.79 -0.50
C LYS A 57 -22.31 -10.90 -2.02
N ASN A 58 -23.47 -11.20 -2.59
CA ASN A 58 -23.68 -11.16 -4.04
C ASN A 58 -24.31 -9.82 -4.41
N PRO A 59 -23.80 -9.14 -5.45
CA PRO A 59 -24.36 -7.86 -5.89
C PRO A 59 -25.72 -8.06 -6.56
N ALA A 60 -26.67 -7.17 -6.25
CA ALA A 60 -27.91 -7.01 -6.97
C ALA A 60 -27.70 -6.15 -8.25
N PRO A 61 -28.65 -6.13 -9.20
CA PRO A 61 -28.54 -5.30 -10.40
C PRO A 61 -28.25 -3.81 -10.11
N LEU A 62 -28.84 -3.27 -9.05
CA LEU A 62 -28.64 -1.89 -8.62
C LEU A 62 -27.21 -1.64 -8.13
N ASP A 63 -26.58 -2.62 -7.49
CA ASP A 63 -25.21 -2.51 -7.01
C ASP A 63 -24.22 -2.43 -8.18
N TYR A 64 -24.45 -3.20 -9.25
CA TYR A 64 -23.66 -3.06 -10.47
C TYR A 64 -23.84 -1.70 -11.13
N ALA A 65 -25.05 -1.12 -11.13
CA ALA A 65 -25.27 0.20 -11.66
C ALA A 65 -24.55 1.27 -10.85
N ARG A 66 -24.55 1.14 -9.51
CA ARG A 66 -23.82 2.03 -8.61
C ARG A 66 -22.30 1.93 -8.82
N LEU A 67 -21.74 0.73 -8.90
CA LEU A 67 -20.32 0.53 -9.18
C LEU A 67 -19.88 1.15 -10.50
N ARG A 68 -20.66 0.97 -11.57
CA ARG A 68 -20.36 1.60 -12.86
C ARG A 68 -20.39 3.11 -12.76
N ARG A 69 -21.40 3.67 -12.06
CA ARG A 69 -21.47 5.10 -11.79
C ARG A 69 -20.25 5.60 -11.01
N ASP A 70 -19.84 4.87 -9.96
CA ASP A 70 -18.68 5.28 -9.15
C ASP A 70 -17.38 5.19 -9.95
N LEU A 71 -17.20 4.20 -10.84
CA LEU A 71 -16.08 4.14 -11.78
C LEU A 71 -16.09 5.31 -12.77
N ASP A 72 -17.27 5.65 -13.32
CA ASP A 72 -17.44 6.83 -14.20
C ASP A 72 -17.08 8.13 -13.48
N ILE A 73 -17.48 8.27 -12.21
CA ILE A 73 -17.13 9.42 -11.37
C ILE A 73 -15.63 9.54 -11.19
N LEU A 74 -14.97 8.44 -10.85
CA LEU A 74 -13.51 8.41 -10.64
C LEU A 74 -12.73 8.78 -11.91
N CYS A 75 -13.19 8.31 -13.08
CA CYS A 75 -12.59 8.71 -14.36
C CYS A 75 -12.90 10.14 -14.78
N GLY A 76 -14.00 10.71 -14.26
CA GLY A 76 -14.43 12.07 -14.57
C GLY A 76 -13.84 13.15 -13.66
N TYR A 77 -13.07 12.80 -12.63
CA TYR A 77 -12.40 13.80 -11.80
C TYR A 77 -11.22 14.42 -12.53
N GLU A 78 -11.20 15.75 -12.55
CA GLU A 78 -10.06 16.54 -12.99
C GLU A 78 -9.40 17.23 -11.81
N PHE A 79 -8.10 17.36 -11.84
CA PHE A 79 -7.29 17.91 -10.76
C PHE A 79 -6.40 19.04 -11.26
N ASP A 80 -6.39 20.13 -10.51
CA ASP A 80 -5.40 21.20 -10.62
C ASP A 80 -4.53 21.21 -9.35
N CYS A 81 -3.23 21.33 -9.54
CA CYS A 81 -2.27 21.43 -8.45
C CYS A 81 -1.41 22.66 -8.63
N GLU A 82 -1.35 23.51 -7.62
CA GLU A 82 -0.44 24.65 -7.57
C GLU A 82 0.66 24.38 -6.54
N ASN A 83 1.92 24.37 -6.97
CA ASN A 83 3.10 24.10 -6.14
C ASN A 83 2.99 22.79 -5.32
N ALA A 84 2.12 21.87 -5.71
CA ALA A 84 1.78 20.68 -4.93
C ALA A 84 2.04 19.36 -5.65
N PHE A 85 2.21 19.41 -6.98
CA PHE A 85 2.55 18.23 -7.74
C PHE A 85 4.05 17.96 -7.64
N TRP A 86 4.41 16.79 -7.15
CA TRP A 86 5.81 16.38 -7.12
C TRP A 86 6.22 15.76 -8.45
N ASP A 87 7.19 16.38 -9.11
CA ASP A 87 7.84 15.79 -10.27
C ASP A 87 9.07 14.98 -9.84
N PRO A 88 9.08 13.66 -10.04
CA PRO A 88 10.21 12.82 -9.64
C PRO A 88 11.46 13.07 -10.48
N VAL A 89 11.33 13.52 -11.72
CA VAL A 89 12.46 13.79 -12.63
C VAL A 89 13.23 15.02 -12.16
N SER A 90 12.55 16.14 -12.01
CA SER A 90 13.15 17.39 -11.52
C SER A 90 13.36 17.41 -10.00
N ARG A 91 12.80 16.44 -9.27
CA ARG A 91 12.78 16.38 -7.79
C ARG A 91 12.26 17.66 -7.15
N SER A 92 11.29 18.29 -7.76
CA SER A 92 10.70 19.55 -7.33
C SER A 92 9.19 19.49 -7.28
N TYR A 93 8.59 20.46 -6.58
CA TYR A 93 7.15 20.67 -6.62
C TYR A 93 6.84 21.68 -7.72
N GLY A 94 5.86 21.34 -8.55
CA GLY A 94 5.40 22.16 -9.65
C GLY A 94 3.88 22.29 -9.70
N ASN A 95 3.43 22.94 -10.75
CA ASN A 95 2.02 23.07 -11.09
C ASN A 95 1.64 22.01 -12.10
N MET A 96 0.45 21.46 -11.96
CA MET A 96 -0.16 20.59 -12.98
C MET A 96 -1.62 20.94 -13.10
N ARG A 97 -2.11 21.07 -14.32
CA ARG A 97 -3.49 21.46 -14.61
C ARG A 97 -4.18 20.43 -15.48
N ALA A 98 -5.49 20.35 -15.33
CA ALA A 98 -6.38 19.52 -16.15
C ALA A 98 -5.93 18.06 -16.26
N TRP A 99 -5.49 17.45 -15.15
CA TRP A 99 -5.07 16.06 -15.16
C TRP A 99 -6.06 15.15 -14.47
N HIS A 100 -6.11 13.91 -14.92
CA HIS A 100 -6.99 12.88 -14.37
C HIS A 100 -6.17 11.84 -13.61
N LEU A 101 -6.76 11.29 -12.54
CA LEU A 101 -6.20 10.14 -11.84
C LEU A 101 -6.37 8.87 -12.67
N PHE A 102 -7.57 8.72 -13.24
CA PHE A 102 -7.94 7.62 -14.12
C PHE A 102 -8.41 8.16 -15.46
N THR A 103 -8.04 7.49 -16.55
CA THR A 103 -8.35 7.91 -17.92
C THR A 103 -9.54 7.15 -18.51
N GLY A 104 -9.88 5.99 -17.96
CA GLY A 104 -10.99 5.18 -18.40
C GLY A 104 -11.07 3.86 -17.69
N TRP A 105 -12.13 3.11 -17.93
CA TRP A 105 -12.29 1.78 -17.38
C TRP A 105 -12.96 0.84 -18.39
N TYR A 106 -12.70 -0.45 -18.25
CA TYR A 106 -13.22 -1.50 -19.12
C TYR A 106 -13.88 -2.59 -18.29
N GLU A 107 -15.08 -3.04 -18.75
CA GLU A 107 -15.79 -4.18 -18.19
C GLU A 107 -15.74 -5.35 -19.18
N ALA A 108 -15.11 -6.46 -18.78
CA ALA A 108 -15.15 -7.68 -19.58
C ALA A 108 -16.56 -8.25 -19.59
N ARG A 109 -17.16 -8.37 -20.77
CA ARG A 109 -18.47 -9.02 -20.97
C ARG A 109 -18.26 -10.44 -21.46
N ARG A 110 -18.98 -11.40 -20.88
CA ARG A 110 -19.02 -12.76 -21.44
C ARG A 110 -19.63 -12.70 -22.84
N SER A 111 -18.94 -13.27 -23.82
CA SER A 111 -19.52 -13.51 -25.13
C SER A 111 -20.75 -14.44 -25.00
N ARG A 112 -21.84 -14.08 -25.66
CA ARG A 112 -23.04 -14.91 -25.71
C ARG A 112 -22.82 -16.24 -26.45
N THR A 113 -21.79 -16.37 -27.26
CA THR A 113 -21.52 -17.48 -28.15
C THR A 113 -20.66 -18.59 -27.54
N GLY A 114 -20.31 -18.50 -26.25
CA GLY A 114 -19.54 -19.59 -25.62
C GLY A 114 -18.12 -19.80 -26.20
N ALA A 115 -17.74 -19.07 -27.23
CA ALA A 115 -16.38 -19.10 -27.74
C ALA A 115 -15.45 -18.53 -26.62
N LEU A 116 -14.47 -19.32 -26.23
CA LEU A 116 -13.35 -18.89 -25.41
C LEU A 116 -12.65 -17.75 -26.16
N GLN A 117 -13.06 -16.52 -25.89
CA GLN A 117 -12.21 -15.39 -26.22
C GLN A 117 -10.99 -15.52 -25.33
N GLU A 118 -9.85 -15.87 -25.92
CA GLU A 118 -8.52 -15.86 -25.26
C GLU A 118 -8.10 -14.46 -24.82
N GLU A 119 -8.90 -13.45 -25.13
CA GLU A 119 -8.69 -12.07 -24.68
C GLU A 119 -9.18 -11.90 -23.25
N LEU A 120 -8.24 -11.62 -22.39
CA LEU A 120 -8.27 -11.30 -20.96
C LEU A 120 -9.69 -11.12 -20.37
N PRO A 121 -10.17 -12.05 -19.53
CA PRO A 121 -11.51 -11.99 -18.94
C PRO A 121 -11.60 -11.00 -17.78
N PHE A 122 -10.76 -9.95 -17.77
CA PHE A 122 -10.59 -9.06 -16.64
C PHE A 122 -10.99 -7.64 -16.98
N GLY A 123 -11.92 -7.09 -16.19
CA GLY A 123 -12.15 -5.65 -16.15
C GLY A 123 -10.95 -4.94 -15.54
N PHE A 124 -10.66 -3.75 -16.02
CA PHE A 124 -9.59 -2.90 -15.51
C PHE A 124 -10.01 -1.43 -15.51
N ILE A 125 -9.34 -0.64 -14.68
CA ILE A 125 -9.34 0.81 -14.76
C ILE A 125 -7.94 1.29 -15.14
N GLU A 126 -7.86 2.28 -16.01
CA GLU A 126 -6.61 2.80 -16.54
C GLU A 126 -6.18 4.03 -15.74
N VAL A 127 -5.01 3.95 -15.18
CA VAL A 127 -4.35 5.02 -14.41
C VAL A 127 -3.66 5.93 -15.40
N SER A 128 -3.73 7.25 -15.20
CA SER A 128 -2.97 8.17 -16.05
C SER A 128 -1.46 7.90 -15.93
N ASP A 129 -0.74 8.03 -17.04
CA ASP A 129 0.70 7.77 -17.09
C ASP A 129 1.49 8.60 -16.08
N THR A 130 1.08 9.84 -15.87
CA THR A 130 1.69 10.73 -14.89
C THR A 130 1.55 10.18 -13.49
N PHE A 131 0.35 9.73 -13.12
CA PHE A 131 0.11 9.18 -11.79
C PHE A 131 0.80 7.82 -11.62
N ALA A 132 0.80 6.98 -12.67
CA ALA A 132 1.49 5.70 -12.66
C ALA A 132 2.99 5.87 -12.42
N LYS A 133 3.65 6.81 -13.10
CA LYS A 133 5.08 7.12 -12.87
C LYS A 133 5.35 7.56 -11.44
N VAL A 134 4.56 8.49 -10.90
CA VAL A 134 4.71 8.95 -9.51
C VAL A 134 4.52 7.81 -8.52
N ALA A 135 3.55 6.91 -8.77
CA ALA A 135 3.30 5.74 -7.93
C ALA A 135 4.48 4.76 -7.92
N GLN A 136 5.02 4.46 -9.10
CA GLN A 136 6.12 3.51 -9.27
C GLN A 136 7.43 4.02 -8.66
N GLU A 137 7.74 5.31 -8.82
CA GLU A 137 9.01 5.87 -8.36
C GLU A 137 9.08 6.11 -6.84
N ARG A 138 7.96 6.43 -6.21
CA ARG A 138 7.96 6.78 -4.78
C ARG A 138 7.45 5.69 -3.85
N GLY A 139 6.89 4.62 -4.40
CA GLY A 139 6.11 3.71 -3.59
C GLY A 139 5.16 4.54 -2.75
N PHE A 140 3.97 4.82 -3.24
CA PHE A 140 2.99 5.70 -2.59
C PHE A 140 3.06 5.57 -1.08
N PHE A 141 2.83 6.68 -0.36
CA PHE A 141 2.49 6.67 1.07
C PHE A 141 1.18 5.89 1.24
N VAL A 142 1.30 4.58 1.14
CA VAL A 142 0.18 3.67 1.31
C VAL A 142 -0.09 3.65 2.79
N THR A 143 -1.16 4.29 3.18
CA THR A 143 -1.74 4.05 4.49
C THR A 143 -2.02 2.57 4.58
N GLY A 144 -1.33 1.89 5.49
CA GLY A 144 -1.41 0.43 5.63
C GLY A 144 -2.71 -0.01 6.31
N PHE A 145 -3.86 0.38 5.74
CA PHE A 145 -5.14 -0.13 6.19
C PHE A 145 -5.43 -1.47 5.53
N ASP A 146 -5.86 -2.41 6.34
CA ASP A 146 -6.59 -3.56 5.84
C ASP A 146 -7.94 -3.10 5.26
N SER A 147 -8.31 -3.62 4.08
CA SER A 147 -9.56 -3.29 3.40
C SER A 147 -10.78 -3.60 4.26
N ALA A 148 -10.82 -4.75 4.95
CA ALA A 148 -11.91 -5.13 5.84
C ALA A 148 -12.06 -4.14 6.99
N PHE A 149 -10.96 -3.71 7.60
CA PHE A 149 -10.98 -2.67 8.62
C PHE A 149 -11.55 -1.37 8.06
N PHE A 150 -11.07 -0.90 6.89
CA PHE A 150 -11.52 0.35 6.30
C PHE A 150 -13.04 0.34 6.01
N HIS A 151 -13.56 -0.76 5.48
CA HIS A 151 -14.99 -0.92 5.20
C HIS A 151 -15.86 -1.08 6.45
N SER A 152 -15.27 -1.45 7.59
CA SER A 152 -15.99 -1.46 8.88
C SER A 152 -16.25 -0.07 9.44
N LEU A 153 -15.58 0.97 8.90
CA LEU A 153 -15.65 2.33 9.38
C LEU A 153 -16.84 3.09 8.75
N ARG A 154 -17.47 3.96 9.54
CA ARG A 154 -18.44 4.95 9.02
C ARG A 154 -17.73 5.98 8.13
N PRO A 155 -18.42 6.66 7.21
CA PRO A 155 -17.79 7.62 6.27
C PRO A 155 -16.90 8.68 6.94
N VAL A 156 -17.34 9.26 8.06
CA VAL A 156 -16.55 10.24 8.82
C VAL A 156 -15.33 9.59 9.45
N GLU A 157 -15.46 8.36 9.96
CA GLU A 157 -14.33 7.58 10.51
C GLU A 157 -13.31 7.24 9.43
N GLN A 158 -13.76 6.82 8.24
CA GLN A 158 -12.89 6.55 7.10
C GLN A 158 -12.05 7.79 6.74
N ARG A 159 -12.71 8.95 6.62
CA ARG A 159 -12.04 10.20 6.29
C ARG A 159 -11.08 10.63 7.39
N LEU A 160 -11.49 10.52 8.66
CA LEU A 160 -10.63 10.84 9.81
C LEU A 160 -9.41 9.89 9.86
N ALA A 161 -9.58 8.60 9.60
CA ALA A 161 -8.49 7.63 9.54
C ALA A 161 -7.45 7.99 8.47
N LEU A 162 -7.89 8.33 7.26
CA LEU A 162 -7.01 8.78 6.17
C LEU A 162 -6.29 10.09 6.55
N TYR A 163 -7.00 11.05 7.12
CA TYR A 163 -6.44 12.32 7.58
C TYR A 163 -5.34 12.09 8.64
N LEU A 164 -5.65 11.30 9.67
CA LEU A 164 -4.71 11.01 10.75
C LEU A 164 -3.50 10.20 10.27
N SER A 165 -3.68 9.29 9.32
CA SER A 165 -2.55 8.54 8.74
C SER A 165 -1.54 9.45 8.07
N LYS A 166 -2.01 10.47 7.36
CA LYS A 166 -1.15 11.48 6.75
C LYS A 166 -0.44 12.31 7.83
N MET A 167 -1.16 12.76 8.86
CA MET A 167 -0.59 13.60 9.91
C MET A 167 0.42 12.83 10.76
N PHE A 168 0.10 11.61 11.14
CA PHE A 168 0.96 10.76 11.95
C PHE A 168 2.17 10.18 11.19
N ALA A 169 2.26 10.35 9.89
CA ALA A 169 3.48 10.00 9.15
C ALA A 169 4.70 10.80 9.62
N SER A 170 4.49 12.05 10.08
CA SER A 170 5.57 12.96 10.48
C SER A 170 5.54 13.44 11.94
N GLN A 171 4.46 13.15 12.69
CA GLN A 171 4.29 13.67 14.05
C GLN A 171 3.62 12.68 14.99
N GLN A 172 3.99 12.72 16.27
CA GLN A 172 3.38 11.85 17.30
C GLN A 172 2.11 12.45 17.90
N VAL A 173 1.99 13.77 17.88
CA VAL A 173 0.84 14.51 18.37
C VAL A 173 0.40 15.48 17.31
N HIS A 174 -0.85 15.35 16.88
CA HIS A 174 -1.46 16.26 15.91
C HIS A 174 -2.46 17.17 16.62
N ARG A 175 -2.19 18.46 16.62
CA ARG A 175 -3.02 19.47 17.29
C ARG A 175 -3.45 20.54 16.32
N ARG A 176 -4.79 20.77 16.21
CA ARG A 176 -5.39 21.76 15.30
C ARG A 176 -6.64 22.36 15.89
N TYR A 177 -7.00 23.55 15.43
CA TYR A 177 -8.33 24.10 15.70
C TYR A 177 -9.41 23.25 15.02
N GLU A 178 -10.57 23.15 15.65
CA GLU A 178 -11.67 22.32 15.13
C GLU A 178 -12.09 22.73 13.71
N ASP A 179 -12.09 24.04 13.41
CA ASP A 179 -12.48 24.55 12.11
C ASP A 179 -11.55 24.04 10.98
N ASP A 180 -10.24 23.95 11.26
CA ASP A 180 -9.26 23.45 10.29
C ASP A 180 -9.48 21.96 9.99
N ILE A 181 -10.01 21.21 10.97
CA ILE A 181 -10.31 19.78 10.81
C ILE A 181 -11.60 19.57 10.05
N TYR A 182 -12.62 20.42 10.31
CA TYR A 182 -13.90 20.31 9.61
C TYR A 182 -13.77 20.54 8.11
N GLY A 183 -12.87 21.39 7.66
CA GLY A 183 -12.55 21.54 6.23
C GLY A 183 -12.00 20.26 5.58
N ALA A 184 -11.46 19.32 6.37
CA ALA A 184 -10.94 18.04 5.89
C ALA A 184 -11.92 16.86 6.04
N LEU A 185 -13.02 17.04 6.77
CA LEU A 185 -13.99 16.00 7.07
C LEU A 185 -15.38 16.35 6.50
N PRO A 186 -16.20 15.35 6.11
CA PRO A 186 -17.54 15.58 5.51
C PRO A 186 -18.59 15.88 6.60
N ILE A 187 -18.38 16.93 7.38
CA ILE A 187 -19.28 17.37 8.47
C ILE A 187 -19.66 18.86 8.33
N GLU A 188 -19.71 19.33 7.10
CA GLU A 188 -20.10 20.70 6.79
C GLU A 188 -21.60 20.95 7.04
N GLY A 189 -21.96 22.20 7.29
CA GLY A 189 -23.36 22.65 7.42
C GLY A 189 -24.04 22.33 8.75
N GLU A 190 -23.43 21.55 9.63
CA GLU A 190 -24.00 21.22 10.94
C GLU A 190 -23.71 22.30 12.01
N ALA A 191 -24.58 22.41 13.03
CA ALA A 191 -24.35 23.28 14.19
C ALA A 191 -23.03 22.89 14.90
N ALA A 192 -22.30 23.89 15.42
CA ALA A 192 -20.96 23.69 16.01
C ALA A 192 -20.93 22.59 17.09
N ASN A 193 -21.94 22.50 17.95
CA ASN A 193 -22.02 21.46 18.96
C ASN A 193 -22.17 20.06 18.35
N LYS A 194 -22.96 19.94 17.29
CA LYS A 194 -23.17 18.68 16.58
C LYS A 194 -21.90 18.25 15.85
N ARG A 195 -21.19 19.19 15.20
CA ARG A 195 -19.88 18.90 14.58
C ARG A 195 -18.87 18.36 15.59
N ARG A 196 -18.81 18.97 16.80
CA ARG A 196 -17.94 18.49 17.89
C ARG A 196 -18.32 17.09 18.36
N GLN A 197 -19.62 16.84 18.50
CA GLN A 197 -20.11 15.50 18.86
C GLN A 197 -19.72 14.49 17.78
N THR A 198 -19.97 14.77 16.51
CA THR A 198 -19.61 13.92 15.36
C THR A 198 -18.11 13.62 15.35
N LEU A 199 -17.25 14.62 15.59
CA LEU A 199 -15.80 14.43 15.66
C LEU A 199 -15.39 13.54 16.84
N ARG A 200 -15.99 13.72 18.03
CA ARG A 200 -15.74 12.84 19.19
C ARG A 200 -16.17 11.41 18.92
N GLU A 201 -17.35 11.22 18.37
CA GLU A 201 -17.87 9.89 18.03
C GLU A 201 -17.02 9.20 16.97
N ALA A 202 -16.54 9.94 15.97
CA ALA A 202 -15.65 9.41 14.96
C ALA A 202 -14.28 9.00 15.54
N ALA A 203 -13.68 9.84 16.39
CA ALA A 203 -12.40 9.52 17.02
C ALA A 203 -12.51 8.33 17.98
N GLU A 204 -13.58 8.28 18.77
CA GLU A 204 -13.85 7.16 19.68
C GLU A 204 -14.19 5.88 18.91
N GLY A 205 -14.98 5.96 17.83
CA GLY A 205 -15.29 4.83 16.96
C GLY A 205 -14.04 4.23 16.33
N LEU A 206 -13.09 5.07 15.87
CA LEU A 206 -11.81 4.60 15.38
C LEU A 206 -11.02 3.84 16.46
N ARG A 207 -10.98 4.38 17.68
CA ARG A 207 -10.27 3.76 18.80
C ARG A 207 -10.89 2.42 19.20
N GLN A 208 -12.21 2.36 19.30
CA GLN A 208 -12.94 1.13 19.65
C GLN A 208 -12.79 0.03 18.59
N LYS A 209 -12.73 0.41 17.33
CA LYS A 209 -12.50 -0.52 16.20
C LYS A 209 -11.03 -0.91 16.01
N GLY A 210 -10.14 -0.44 16.91
CA GLY A 210 -8.74 -0.84 16.90
C GLY A 210 -7.89 -0.12 15.83
N TYR A 211 -8.22 1.14 15.49
CA TYR A 211 -7.36 1.93 14.60
C TYR A 211 -5.95 2.05 15.19
N PRO A 212 -4.92 1.49 14.54
CA PRO A 212 -3.62 1.25 15.19
C PRO A 212 -2.83 2.52 15.48
N ASN A 213 -3.22 3.65 14.86
CA ASN A 213 -2.46 4.88 14.98
C ASN A 213 -3.07 5.90 15.95
N LEU A 214 -4.23 5.64 16.58
CA LEU A 214 -4.87 6.57 17.50
C LEU A 214 -4.94 6.00 18.92
N ALA A 215 -4.10 6.51 19.82
CA ALA A 215 -4.15 6.13 21.23
C ALA A 215 -5.17 6.94 22.02
N ARG A 216 -5.20 8.25 21.81
CA ARG A 216 -5.99 9.18 22.60
C ARG A 216 -6.46 10.34 21.72
N PHE A 217 -7.66 10.81 22.01
CA PHE A 217 -8.26 12.01 21.44
C PHE A 217 -8.75 12.94 22.55
N GLU A 218 -8.50 14.24 22.39
CA GLU A 218 -8.95 15.29 23.29
C GLU A 218 -9.55 16.43 22.46
N LEU A 219 -10.62 17.01 22.97
CA LEU A 219 -11.25 18.19 22.37
C LEU A 219 -11.57 19.20 23.48
N GLU A 220 -10.76 20.26 23.55
CA GLU A 220 -10.79 21.23 24.64
C GLU A 220 -10.86 22.66 24.15
N LYS A 221 -11.46 23.54 24.93
CA LYS A 221 -11.47 24.97 24.66
C LYS A 221 -10.15 25.62 25.09
N SER A 222 -9.44 26.23 24.17
CA SER A 222 -8.19 26.94 24.48
C SER A 222 -8.44 28.13 25.39
N ARG A 223 -7.77 28.17 26.53
CA ARG A 223 -7.86 29.31 27.48
C ARG A 223 -7.33 30.62 26.87
N LYS A 224 -6.35 30.51 25.94
CA LYS A 224 -5.74 31.71 25.32
C LYS A 224 -6.59 32.34 24.22
N THR A 225 -7.24 31.49 23.41
CA THR A 225 -7.95 31.97 22.20
C THR A 225 -9.47 31.82 22.28
N GLY A 226 -9.97 31.11 23.26
CA GLY A 226 -11.38 30.77 23.36
C GLY A 226 -11.90 29.78 22.31
N ARG A 227 -11.03 29.36 21.35
CA ARG A 227 -11.37 28.43 20.28
C ARG A 227 -11.20 26.98 20.75
N TRP A 228 -11.94 26.07 20.14
CA TRP A 228 -11.79 24.63 20.38
C TRP A 228 -10.60 24.07 19.64
N VAL A 229 -9.84 23.23 20.33
CA VAL A 229 -8.64 22.56 19.81
C VAL A 229 -8.81 21.07 19.95
N ALA A 230 -8.64 20.36 18.85
CA ALA A 230 -8.60 18.92 18.82
C ALA A 230 -7.12 18.46 18.86
N THR A 231 -6.85 17.50 19.73
CA THR A 231 -5.52 16.91 19.90
C THR A 231 -5.65 15.40 19.74
N PHE A 232 -4.91 14.87 18.78
CA PHE A 232 -4.83 13.43 18.50
C PHE A 232 -3.43 12.95 18.89
N HIS A 233 -3.37 11.90 19.68
CA HIS A 233 -2.11 11.27 20.08
C HIS A 233 -1.93 9.96 19.32
N ARG A 234 -0.83 9.82 18.63
CA ARG A 234 -0.47 8.58 17.96
C ARG A 234 -0.22 7.50 19.00
N ALA A 235 -0.77 6.31 18.78
CA ALA A 235 -0.39 5.14 19.54
C ALA A 235 1.12 4.93 19.32
N ARG A 236 1.88 4.77 20.41
CA ARG A 236 3.22 4.21 20.28
C ARG A 236 3.02 2.84 19.64
N GLN A 237 3.37 2.71 18.38
CA GLN A 237 3.58 1.39 17.84
C GLN A 237 4.65 0.80 18.78
N VAL A 238 4.27 -0.15 19.61
CA VAL A 238 5.23 -1.17 20.03
C VAL A 238 5.80 -1.59 18.69
N GLU A 239 7.09 -1.30 18.48
CA GLU A 239 7.75 -1.61 17.22
C GLU A 239 7.38 -3.05 16.84
N GLN A 240 6.24 -3.24 16.20
CA GLN A 240 6.15 -4.28 15.21
C GLN A 240 7.25 -3.83 14.25
N GLU A 241 8.37 -4.53 14.34
CA GLU A 241 9.49 -4.40 13.41
C GLU A 241 8.86 -4.09 12.07
N ALA A 242 9.03 -2.84 11.61
CA ALA A 242 8.51 -2.42 10.32
C ALA A 242 8.93 -3.56 9.40
N PRO A 243 8.02 -4.19 8.65
CA PRO A 243 8.40 -5.31 7.81
C PRO A 243 9.62 -4.80 7.08
N VAL A 244 10.78 -5.36 7.42
CA VAL A 244 12.08 -4.91 6.92
C VAL A 244 11.83 -4.76 5.45
N ARG A 245 11.78 -3.51 4.96
CA ARG A 245 11.46 -3.24 3.55
C ARG A 245 12.39 -4.16 2.81
N ALA A 246 11.84 -5.21 2.21
CA ALA A 246 12.65 -6.14 1.44
C ALA A 246 13.45 -5.22 0.53
N PRO A 247 14.78 -5.19 0.63
CA PRO A 247 15.58 -4.22 -0.08
C PRO A 247 15.17 -4.36 -1.53
N SER A 248 14.69 -3.26 -2.12
CA SER A 248 14.14 -3.27 -3.45
C SER A 248 15.23 -3.85 -4.35
N LEU A 249 14.91 -4.90 -5.09
CA LEU A 249 15.82 -5.52 -6.05
C LEU A 249 16.37 -4.49 -7.05
N ASP A 250 15.66 -3.37 -7.22
CA ASP A 250 16.05 -2.24 -8.09
C ASP A 250 17.32 -1.52 -7.66
N ARG A 251 17.76 -1.66 -6.40
CA ARG A 251 19.03 -1.10 -5.90
C ARG A 251 20.23 -2.05 -6.06
N ILE A 252 19.98 -3.24 -6.60
CA ILE A 252 21.03 -4.23 -6.82
C ILE A 252 21.56 -4.04 -8.25
N PRO A 253 22.88 -3.99 -8.47
CA PRO A 253 23.46 -3.95 -9.80
C PRO A 253 22.90 -5.07 -10.67
N GLY A 254 22.59 -4.78 -11.95
CA GLY A 254 21.88 -5.70 -12.84
C GLY A 254 22.50 -7.10 -12.94
N GLU A 255 23.83 -7.18 -12.92
CA GLU A 255 24.57 -8.44 -12.92
C GLU A 255 24.29 -9.32 -11.70
N MET A 256 24.16 -8.71 -10.51
CA MET A 256 23.84 -9.41 -9.27
C MET A 256 22.35 -9.71 -9.09
N ARG A 257 21.50 -8.94 -9.77
CA ARG A 257 20.05 -9.01 -9.57
C ARG A 257 19.48 -10.37 -9.92
N ALA A 258 19.82 -10.89 -11.10
CA ALA A 258 19.37 -12.20 -11.55
C ALA A 258 19.76 -13.31 -10.55
N LEU A 259 20.99 -13.25 -10.03
CA LEU A 259 21.46 -14.23 -9.06
C LEU A 259 20.71 -14.12 -7.71
N VAL A 260 20.40 -12.92 -7.25
CA VAL A 260 19.61 -12.72 -6.03
C VAL A 260 18.16 -13.17 -6.24
N GLU A 261 17.56 -12.94 -7.41
CA GLU A 261 16.24 -13.45 -7.78
C GLU A 261 16.20 -14.98 -7.75
N ASP A 262 17.22 -15.65 -8.29
CA ASP A 262 17.38 -17.10 -8.22
C ASP A 262 17.48 -17.62 -6.77
N VAL A 263 18.24 -16.91 -5.92
CA VAL A 263 18.35 -17.25 -4.49
C VAL A 263 16.99 -17.14 -3.81
N VAL A 264 16.27 -16.04 -4.03
CA VAL A 264 14.93 -15.80 -3.43
C VAL A 264 13.94 -16.85 -3.92
N ALA A 265 13.93 -17.16 -5.21
CA ALA A 265 13.04 -18.17 -5.78
C ALA A 265 13.28 -19.57 -5.15
N LEU A 266 14.54 -19.94 -4.94
CA LEU A 266 14.90 -21.25 -4.38
C LEU A 266 14.67 -21.33 -2.87
N THR A 267 14.99 -20.25 -2.14
CA THR A 267 14.89 -20.21 -0.67
C THR A 267 13.53 -19.79 -0.15
N ARG A 268 12.73 -19.10 -0.97
CA ARG A 268 11.47 -18.42 -0.61
C ARG A 268 11.62 -17.45 0.56
N ASP A 269 12.79 -16.84 0.68
CA ASP A 269 13.12 -15.92 1.78
C ASP A 269 13.58 -14.54 1.25
N PRO A 270 12.64 -13.66 0.86
CA PRO A 270 12.95 -12.30 0.42
C PRO A 270 13.50 -11.42 1.55
N GLY A 271 13.25 -11.76 2.82
CA GLY A 271 13.76 -11.01 3.97
C GLY A 271 15.29 -11.05 4.10
N SER A 272 15.91 -12.09 3.55
CA SER A 272 17.37 -12.27 3.60
C SER A 272 18.13 -11.66 2.41
N ILE A 273 17.48 -10.92 1.51
CA ILE A 273 18.12 -10.24 0.35
C ILE A 273 19.37 -9.44 0.75
N PRO A 274 19.40 -8.61 1.83
CA PRO A 274 20.62 -7.90 2.24
C PRO A 274 21.80 -8.82 2.54
N MET A 275 21.52 -9.95 3.13
CA MET A 275 22.52 -10.96 3.44
C MET A 275 23.05 -11.62 2.18
N TRP A 276 22.15 -11.99 1.22
CA TRP A 276 22.54 -12.54 -0.07
C TRP A 276 23.45 -11.59 -0.85
N VAL A 277 23.08 -10.30 -0.93
CA VAL A 277 23.91 -9.28 -1.59
C VAL A 277 25.29 -9.14 -0.94
N ARG A 278 25.37 -9.17 0.39
CA ARG A 278 26.66 -9.11 1.09
C ARG A 278 27.49 -10.36 0.83
N ALA A 279 26.85 -11.54 0.82
CA ALA A 279 27.51 -12.79 0.53
C ALA A 279 28.09 -12.80 -0.89
N ILE A 280 27.33 -12.35 -1.89
CA ILE A 280 27.80 -12.24 -3.28
C ILE A 280 28.97 -11.26 -3.39
N ARG A 281 28.90 -10.10 -2.73
CA ARG A 281 29.99 -9.09 -2.73
C ARG A 281 31.26 -9.59 -2.05
N GLY A 282 31.11 -10.35 -0.97
CA GLY A 282 32.25 -10.85 -0.21
C GLY A 282 32.87 -12.12 -0.79
N LEU A 283 32.05 -13.09 -1.20
CA LEU A 283 32.50 -14.41 -1.67
C LEU A 283 32.63 -14.48 -3.20
N GLY A 284 32.00 -13.59 -3.94
CA GLY A 284 31.87 -13.62 -5.39
C GLY A 284 30.64 -14.41 -5.88
N GLU A 285 30.25 -14.15 -7.12
CA GLU A 285 29.09 -14.80 -7.76
C GLU A 285 29.25 -16.30 -7.92
N GLU A 286 30.47 -16.77 -8.25
CA GLU A 286 30.76 -18.21 -8.42
C GLU A 286 30.49 -18.98 -7.14
N ALA A 287 30.92 -18.46 -5.99
CA ALA A 287 30.66 -19.08 -4.70
C ALA A 287 29.16 -19.19 -4.39
N MET A 288 28.39 -18.17 -4.74
CA MET A 288 26.94 -18.19 -4.57
C MET A 288 26.29 -19.21 -5.52
N ARG A 289 26.70 -19.25 -6.79
CA ARG A 289 26.22 -20.25 -7.77
C ARG A 289 26.54 -21.68 -7.34
N PHE A 290 27.71 -21.89 -6.81
CA PHE A 290 28.13 -23.21 -6.26
C PHE A 290 27.23 -23.60 -5.07
N ALA A 291 27.00 -22.68 -4.11
CA ALA A 291 26.14 -22.94 -2.96
C ALA A 291 24.70 -23.23 -3.36
N LEU A 292 24.17 -22.55 -4.40
CA LEU A 292 22.84 -22.81 -4.96
C LEU A 292 22.76 -24.18 -5.66
N ALA A 293 23.80 -24.57 -6.39
CA ALA A 293 23.86 -25.87 -7.02
C ALA A 293 23.84 -26.99 -5.97
N ASP A 294 24.61 -26.84 -4.89
CA ASP A 294 24.60 -27.77 -3.76
C ASP A 294 23.23 -27.85 -3.08
N LEU A 295 22.58 -26.71 -2.87
CA LEU A 295 21.22 -26.69 -2.30
C LEU A 295 20.23 -27.46 -3.19
N ARG A 296 20.28 -27.24 -4.50
CA ARG A 296 19.42 -27.95 -5.48
C ARG A 296 19.69 -29.46 -5.46
N ALA A 297 20.98 -29.87 -5.45
CA ALA A 297 21.36 -31.27 -5.38
C ALA A 297 20.85 -31.93 -4.10
N GLU A 298 21.01 -31.27 -2.96
CA GLU A 298 20.53 -31.77 -1.67
C GLU A 298 18.99 -31.89 -1.62
N GLN A 299 18.26 -30.91 -2.21
CA GLN A 299 16.79 -30.97 -2.32
C GLN A 299 16.36 -32.17 -3.20
N LEU A 300 17.03 -32.42 -4.32
CA LEU A 300 16.76 -33.55 -5.20
C LEU A 300 17.02 -34.88 -4.52
N GLN A 301 18.15 -35.03 -3.83
CA GLN A 301 18.51 -36.26 -3.11
C GLN A 301 17.50 -36.58 -2.01
N ARG A 302 17.05 -35.60 -1.27
CA ARG A 302 16.03 -35.77 -0.21
C ARG A 302 14.62 -35.99 -0.76
N GLY A 303 14.29 -35.43 -1.95
CA GLY A 303 13.03 -35.66 -2.62
C GLY A 303 12.90 -37.03 -3.32
N ALA A 304 13.98 -37.63 -3.72
CA ALA A 304 14.02 -38.89 -4.46
C ALA A 304 13.98 -40.18 -3.59
N GLY A 305 13.44 -40.08 -2.36
CA GLY A 305 13.32 -41.29 -1.48
C GLY A 305 14.45 -41.50 -0.51
N GLY A 306 15.33 -40.54 -0.31
CA GLY A 306 16.36 -40.55 0.75
C GLY A 306 15.70 -40.47 2.15
N THR A 307 16.34 -41.10 3.15
CA THR A 307 15.86 -41.19 4.54
C THR A 307 15.78 -39.85 5.29
N GLY A 308 16.10 -38.72 4.64
CA GLY A 308 15.99 -37.37 5.20
C GLY A 308 14.83 -36.60 4.52
N GLY A 309 13.81 -36.19 5.29
CA GLY A 309 12.72 -35.39 4.78
C GLY A 309 13.19 -34.09 4.11
N ALA A 310 12.32 -33.45 3.31
CA ALA A 310 12.59 -32.19 2.59
C ALA A 310 13.27 -31.15 3.48
N ILE A 311 14.18 -30.34 2.91
CA ILE A 311 14.84 -29.25 3.66
C ILE A 311 13.75 -28.28 4.14
N LYS A 312 13.49 -28.25 5.44
CA LYS A 312 12.43 -27.43 6.05
C LYS A 312 12.68 -25.93 5.89
N ASN A 313 13.94 -25.52 5.87
CA ASN A 313 14.32 -24.10 5.72
C ASN A 313 15.53 -23.96 4.78
N PRO A 314 15.28 -23.84 3.46
CA PRO A 314 16.35 -23.68 2.48
C PRO A 314 17.20 -22.42 2.68
N GLY A 315 16.61 -21.33 3.18
CA GLY A 315 17.32 -20.09 3.47
C GLY A 315 18.35 -20.26 4.60
N ALA A 316 17.97 -20.93 5.70
CA ALA A 316 18.89 -21.21 6.81
C ALA A 316 20.03 -22.17 6.36
N TRP A 317 19.71 -23.18 5.56
CA TRP A 317 20.72 -24.09 5.01
C TRP A 317 21.74 -23.34 4.16
N LEU A 318 21.27 -22.50 3.22
CA LEU A 318 22.14 -21.69 2.35
C LEU A 318 22.99 -20.71 3.17
N THR A 319 22.38 -20.05 4.17
CA THR A 319 23.12 -19.17 5.09
C THR A 319 24.27 -19.89 5.78
N THR A 320 24.02 -21.08 6.33
CA THR A 320 25.02 -21.87 7.01
C THR A 320 26.17 -22.25 6.07
N LYS A 321 25.85 -22.65 4.83
CA LYS A 321 26.83 -22.98 3.80
C LYS A 321 27.72 -21.79 3.43
N LEU A 322 27.10 -20.63 3.17
CA LEU A 322 27.84 -19.41 2.83
C LEU A 322 28.71 -18.90 3.97
N MET A 323 28.26 -19.02 5.22
CA MET A 323 29.07 -18.66 6.38
C MET A 323 30.26 -19.58 6.58
N ALA A 324 30.10 -20.88 6.30
CA ALA A 324 31.24 -21.83 6.29
C ALA A 324 32.26 -21.44 5.22
N MET A 325 31.82 -21.21 3.99
CA MET A 325 32.70 -20.79 2.89
C MET A 325 33.42 -19.47 3.17
N ALA A 326 32.72 -18.52 3.83
CA ALA A 326 33.33 -17.25 4.23
C ALA A 326 34.42 -17.45 5.29
N LYS A 327 34.15 -18.29 6.30
CA LYS A 327 35.11 -18.65 7.34
C LYS A 327 36.38 -19.29 6.75
N ASP A 328 36.21 -20.23 5.83
CA ASP A 328 37.32 -20.93 5.16
C ASP A 328 38.21 -19.99 4.33
N ARG A 329 37.62 -18.91 3.81
CA ARG A 329 38.33 -17.85 3.05
C ARG A 329 38.79 -16.67 3.89
N GLY A 330 38.57 -16.67 5.21
CA GLY A 330 38.92 -15.55 6.11
C GLY A 330 38.08 -14.30 5.88
N ILE A 331 36.92 -14.43 5.21
CA ILE A 331 36.03 -13.31 4.86
C ILE A 331 34.97 -13.14 5.96
N GLN A 332 34.84 -11.94 6.51
CA GLN A 332 33.76 -11.63 7.44
C GLN A 332 32.52 -11.13 6.69
N ILE A 333 31.47 -11.93 6.64
CA ILE A 333 30.15 -11.49 6.28
C ILE A 333 29.51 -10.92 7.55
N THR A 334 29.71 -9.61 7.81
CA THR A 334 29.20 -8.95 9.02
C THR A 334 27.68 -8.96 9.06
N ARG A 335 27.12 -9.42 10.18
CA ARG A 335 25.71 -9.21 10.50
C ARG A 335 25.48 -7.72 10.80
N HIS A 336 24.33 -7.19 10.39
CA HIS A 336 23.96 -5.84 10.81
C HIS A 336 23.84 -5.80 12.35
N PRO A 337 24.24 -4.71 13.03
CA PRO A 337 24.16 -4.60 14.50
C PRO A 337 22.76 -4.77 15.11
N GLY A 338 21.71 -4.86 14.30
CA GLY A 338 20.33 -5.09 14.75
C GLY A 338 19.82 -6.55 14.69
N GLU A 339 20.62 -7.49 14.15
CA GLU A 339 20.25 -8.92 14.11
C GLU A 339 20.66 -9.64 15.40
N THR A 340 20.00 -9.34 16.51
CA THR A 340 20.13 -10.13 17.73
C THR A 340 19.48 -11.50 17.56
N ARG A 341 20.22 -12.56 17.92
CA ARG A 341 19.70 -13.93 18.03
C ARG A 341 18.40 -13.92 18.85
N ARG A 342 17.32 -14.44 18.28
CA ARG A 342 16.25 -15.02 19.11
C ARG A 342 16.73 -16.40 19.56
N PRO A 343 16.53 -16.72 20.85
CA PRO A 343 16.85 -18.03 21.41
C PRO A 343 16.01 -19.15 20.79
#